data_760340dad1e366d9525de73526d653e3
#
_entry.id   760340dad1e366d9525de73526d653e3
#
_cell.length_a   1.000
_cell.length_b   1.000
_cell.length_c   1.000
_cell.angle_alpha   90.00
_cell.angle_beta   90.00
_cell.angle_gamma   90.00
#
_symmetry.space_group_name_H-M   'P 1'
#
loop_
_entity.id
_entity.type
_entity.pdbx_description
1 polymer ?
#
loop_
_entity_poly.entity_id
_entity_poly.type
_entity_poly.pdbx_seq_one_letter_code
_entity_poly.pdbx_strand_id
1 'polypeptide(L)'
;IYETLLFLVEHDIHPVIGTTGLSSEEIENLRRLSNEKSLGGMIAPNFAIGAVLMTQFAIKAAEYFPNVEIMELHHNQKLDAPSGTALNTAQAISKVRKPKIQGHPEEKELIEGARGADFEGMKIHSVRLPGLIAHQQVQFGSLGEGLTIRHDSYDRTSFMAGVALSCEKVMTLNEIVYGLECIL
;
A
#
# COMPACT_ATOMS: atom_id res chain seq x y z
N ILE A 1 -1.93 -18.54 10.83
CA ILE A 1 -1.70 -17.18 11.36
C ILE A 1 -2.84 -16.74 12.29
N TYR A 2 -4.09 -16.95 11.87
CA TYR A 2 -5.26 -16.55 12.65
C TYR A 2 -5.29 -17.16 14.07
N GLU A 3 -5.10 -18.46 14.21
CA GLU A 3 -5.02 -19.16 15.50
C GLU A 3 -3.93 -18.60 16.42
N THR A 4 -2.76 -18.24 15.84
CA THR A 4 -1.69 -17.61 16.61
C THR A 4 -2.12 -16.25 17.17
N LEU A 5 -2.86 -15.48 16.38
CA LEU A 5 -3.35 -14.16 16.80
C LEU A 5 -4.45 -14.26 17.86
N LEU A 6 -5.36 -15.21 17.72
CA LEU A 6 -6.34 -15.51 18.76
C LEU A 6 -5.65 -15.83 20.09
N PHE A 7 -4.67 -16.73 20.04
CA PHE A 7 -3.87 -17.07 21.22
C PHE A 7 -3.22 -15.84 21.87
N LEU A 8 -2.60 -14.94 21.07
CA LEU A 8 -1.97 -13.72 21.59
C LEU A 8 -3.00 -12.82 22.27
N VAL A 9 -4.13 -12.57 21.62
CA VAL A 9 -5.21 -11.73 22.17
C VAL A 9 -5.81 -12.36 23.44
N GLU A 10 -6.05 -13.67 23.46
CA GLU A 10 -6.56 -14.38 24.64
C GLU A 10 -5.64 -14.28 25.85
N HIS A 11 -4.33 -14.20 25.62
CA HIS A 11 -3.31 -14.11 26.67
C HIS A 11 -2.82 -12.68 26.95
N ASP A 12 -3.56 -11.67 26.52
CA ASP A 12 -3.27 -10.25 26.73
C ASP A 12 -1.88 -9.81 26.19
N ILE A 13 -1.46 -10.42 25.06
CA ILE A 13 -0.21 -10.09 24.37
C ILE A 13 -0.52 -9.18 23.17
N HIS A 14 0.08 -7.99 23.13
CA HIS A 14 -0.08 -7.02 22.06
C HIS A 14 0.58 -7.50 20.75
N PRO A 15 -0.20 -7.86 19.70
CA PRO A 15 0.38 -8.36 18.47
C PRO A 15 0.83 -7.25 17.53
N VAL A 16 2.00 -7.41 16.90
CA VAL A 16 2.47 -6.61 15.75
C VAL A 16 2.75 -7.56 14.59
N ILE A 17 1.96 -7.44 13.52
CA ILE A 17 1.90 -8.45 12.46
C ILE A 17 2.21 -7.83 11.12
N GLY A 18 3.19 -8.42 10.41
CA GLY A 18 3.62 -8.01 9.06
C GLY A 18 3.29 -9.02 7.96
N THR A 19 2.48 -10.03 8.26
CA THR A 19 2.07 -11.02 7.27
C THR A 19 0.67 -10.72 6.71
N THR A 20 0.45 -11.12 5.47
CA THR A 20 -0.85 -11.06 4.80
C THR A 20 -1.55 -12.42 4.88
N GLY A 21 -2.81 -12.50 4.45
CA GLY A 21 -3.56 -13.75 4.34
C GLY A 21 -4.65 -13.94 5.38
N LEU A 22 -4.94 -12.93 6.20
CA LEU A 22 -6.16 -12.87 7.00
C LEU A 22 -7.33 -12.42 6.12
N SER A 23 -8.48 -13.06 6.30
CA SER A 23 -9.74 -12.60 5.71
C SER A 23 -10.28 -11.37 6.47
N SER A 24 -11.19 -10.63 5.82
CA SER A 24 -11.85 -9.50 6.46
C SER A 24 -12.63 -9.91 7.71
N GLU A 25 -13.24 -11.10 7.71
CA GLU A 25 -13.97 -11.65 8.85
C GLU A 25 -13.04 -11.97 10.02
N GLU A 26 -11.88 -12.57 9.75
CA GLU A 26 -10.86 -12.85 10.77
C GLU A 26 -10.31 -11.56 11.39
N ILE A 27 -10.04 -10.55 10.57
CA ILE A 27 -9.58 -9.23 11.05
C ILE A 27 -10.63 -8.59 11.95
N GLU A 28 -11.90 -8.60 11.54
CA GLU A 28 -12.98 -7.99 12.32
C GLU A 28 -13.21 -8.73 13.64
N ASN A 29 -13.14 -10.07 13.65
CA ASN A 29 -13.23 -10.84 14.88
C ASN A 29 -12.06 -10.54 15.84
N LEU A 30 -10.83 -10.45 15.33
CA LEU A 30 -9.68 -10.07 16.15
C LEU A 30 -9.81 -8.66 16.73
N ARG A 31 -10.32 -7.71 15.95
CA ARG A 31 -10.59 -6.33 16.41
C ARG A 31 -11.62 -6.31 17.53
N ARG A 32 -12.73 -7.03 17.36
CA ARG A 32 -13.77 -7.14 18.38
C ARG A 32 -13.22 -7.70 19.70
N LEU A 33 -12.49 -8.83 19.63
CA LEU A 33 -11.91 -9.47 20.81
C LEU A 33 -10.87 -8.57 21.51
N SER A 34 -10.02 -7.89 20.73
CA SER A 34 -9.02 -7.00 21.30
C SER A 34 -9.66 -5.74 21.93
N ASN A 35 -10.72 -5.21 21.31
CA ASN A 35 -11.47 -4.07 21.86
C ASN A 35 -12.17 -4.41 23.18
N GLU A 36 -12.80 -5.61 23.31
CA GLU A 36 -13.39 -6.10 24.55
C GLU A 36 -12.40 -6.14 25.72
N LYS A 37 -11.11 -6.35 25.41
CA LYS A 37 -10.00 -6.38 26.36
C LYS A 37 -9.25 -5.06 26.49
N SER A 38 -9.58 -4.06 25.68
CA SER A 38 -8.78 -2.83 25.51
C SER A 38 -7.31 -3.13 25.18
N LEU A 39 -7.08 -4.16 24.37
CA LEU A 39 -5.77 -4.67 24.00
C LEU A 39 -5.36 -4.12 22.63
N GLY A 40 -4.37 -3.23 22.58
CA GLY A 40 -3.82 -2.70 21.34
C GLY A 40 -3.12 -3.76 20.51
N GLY A 41 -3.20 -3.65 19.20
CA GLY A 41 -2.48 -4.49 18.24
C GLY A 41 -2.35 -3.81 16.88
N MET A 42 -1.48 -4.33 16.04
CA MET A 42 -1.21 -3.80 14.70
C MET A 42 -1.11 -4.92 13.67
N ILE A 43 -1.87 -4.80 12.60
CA ILE A 43 -1.70 -5.59 11.38
C ILE A 43 -1.27 -4.62 10.28
N ALA A 44 -0.03 -4.70 9.81
CA ALA A 44 0.48 -3.82 8.77
C ALA A 44 0.93 -4.62 7.54
N PRO A 45 0.25 -4.49 6.41
CA PRO A 45 0.68 -5.10 5.14
C PRO A 45 2.03 -4.57 4.66
N ASN A 46 2.42 -3.37 5.11
CA ASN A 46 3.68 -2.74 4.77
C ASN A 46 4.18 -1.88 5.94
N PHE A 47 5.39 -2.14 6.40
CA PHE A 47 6.05 -1.36 7.46
C PHE A 47 7.00 -0.27 6.93
N ALA A 48 7.16 -0.12 5.61
CA ALA A 48 7.97 0.96 5.04
C ALA A 48 7.22 2.29 5.17
N ILE A 49 7.58 3.11 6.16
CA ILE A 49 6.93 4.40 6.44
C ILE A 49 6.84 5.25 5.17
N GLY A 50 7.94 5.34 4.41
CA GLY A 50 7.95 6.12 3.17
C GLY A 50 6.96 5.62 2.11
N ALA A 51 6.74 4.30 1.99
CA ALA A 51 5.76 3.73 1.07
C ALA A 51 4.31 4.06 1.51
N VAL A 52 4.06 4.02 2.82
CA VAL A 52 2.75 4.39 3.38
C VAL A 52 2.48 5.88 3.16
N LEU A 53 3.43 6.75 3.49
CA LEU A 53 3.31 8.21 3.26
C LEU A 53 3.16 8.53 1.77
N MET A 54 3.91 7.88 0.87
CA MET A 54 3.75 8.03 -0.57
C MET A 54 2.29 7.76 -0.99
N THR A 55 1.70 6.67 -0.49
CA THR A 55 0.30 6.32 -0.78
C THR A 55 -0.66 7.37 -0.24
N GLN A 56 -0.49 7.83 1.01
CA GLN A 56 -1.34 8.85 1.60
C GLN A 56 -1.26 10.19 0.83
N PHE A 57 -0.06 10.61 0.46
CA PHE A 57 0.14 11.82 -0.35
C PHE A 57 -0.45 11.67 -1.76
N ALA A 58 -0.34 10.48 -2.36
CA ALA A 58 -0.93 10.18 -3.65
C ALA A 58 -2.48 10.21 -3.61
N ILE A 59 -3.11 9.70 -2.55
CA ILE A 59 -4.54 9.82 -2.32
C ILE A 59 -4.94 11.29 -2.26
N LYS A 60 -4.21 12.10 -1.50
CA LYS A 60 -4.50 13.54 -1.39
C LYS A 60 -4.32 14.27 -2.71
N ALA A 61 -3.27 13.96 -3.48
CA ALA A 61 -3.04 14.54 -4.79
C ALA A 61 -4.15 14.18 -5.79
N ALA A 62 -4.67 12.95 -5.74
CA ALA A 62 -5.69 12.45 -6.66
C ALA A 62 -7.04 13.20 -6.59
N GLU A 63 -7.33 13.88 -5.48
CA GLU A 63 -8.51 14.76 -5.37
C GLU A 63 -8.44 15.94 -6.38
N TYR A 64 -7.23 16.36 -6.75
CA TYR A 64 -6.97 17.53 -7.59
C TYR A 64 -6.42 17.15 -8.98
N PHE A 65 -5.71 16.03 -9.09
CA PHE A 65 -5.07 15.55 -10.32
C PHE A 65 -5.75 14.26 -10.81
N PRO A 66 -6.71 14.34 -11.73
CA PRO A 66 -7.41 13.16 -12.21
C PRO A 66 -6.61 12.28 -13.19
N ASN A 67 -5.52 12.81 -13.78
CA ASN A 67 -4.63 12.02 -14.63
C ASN A 67 -3.47 11.49 -13.79
N VAL A 68 -3.33 10.16 -13.71
CA VAL A 68 -2.34 9.49 -12.88
C VAL A 68 -1.87 8.19 -13.51
N GLU A 69 -0.57 7.96 -13.45
CA GLU A 69 0.05 6.69 -13.80
C GLU A 69 0.94 6.21 -12.65
N ILE A 70 0.98 4.91 -12.42
CA ILE A 70 1.78 4.28 -11.38
C ILE A 70 2.87 3.45 -12.04
N MET A 71 4.12 3.64 -11.63
CA MET A 71 5.24 2.80 -12.03
C MET A 71 5.79 2.10 -10.79
N GLU A 72 5.84 0.77 -10.82
CA GLU A 72 6.45 -0.03 -9.76
C GLU A 72 7.63 -0.82 -10.31
N LEU A 73 8.73 -0.87 -9.55
CA LEU A 73 9.96 -1.48 -10.00
C LEU A 73 10.47 -2.46 -8.92
N HIS A 74 10.69 -3.71 -9.30
CA HIS A 74 11.15 -4.76 -8.41
C HIS A 74 12.24 -5.61 -9.07
N HIS A 75 12.87 -6.43 -8.23
CA HIS A 75 13.81 -7.44 -8.71
C HIS A 75 13.14 -8.43 -9.68
N ASN A 76 13.93 -9.00 -10.57
CA ASN A 76 13.46 -9.90 -11.63
C ASN A 76 12.95 -11.27 -11.14
N GLN A 77 13.04 -11.56 -9.83
CA GLN A 77 12.49 -12.78 -9.22
C GLN A 77 11.09 -12.58 -8.62
N LYS A 78 10.52 -11.38 -8.70
CA LYS A 78 9.16 -11.12 -8.24
C LYS A 78 8.15 -11.71 -9.23
N LEU A 79 7.27 -12.60 -8.75
CA LEU A 79 6.36 -13.38 -9.58
C LEU A 79 5.10 -12.61 -10.00
N ASP A 80 4.57 -11.80 -9.08
CA ASP A 80 3.35 -11.01 -9.33
C ASP A 80 3.68 -9.66 -10.02
N ALA A 81 2.80 -9.24 -10.89
CA ALA A 81 2.77 -7.90 -11.51
C ALA A 81 1.31 -7.51 -11.80
N PRO A 82 0.86 -6.31 -11.39
CA PRO A 82 1.59 -5.36 -10.57
C PRO A 82 1.78 -5.84 -9.12
N SER A 83 2.66 -5.17 -8.36
CA SER A 83 2.88 -5.48 -6.96
C SER A 83 1.63 -5.18 -6.11
N GLY A 84 1.49 -5.86 -4.97
CA GLY A 84 0.39 -5.60 -4.03
C GLY A 84 0.33 -4.14 -3.58
N THR A 85 1.48 -3.50 -3.35
CA THR A 85 1.53 -2.06 -3.00
C THR A 85 1.00 -1.18 -4.13
N ALA A 86 1.34 -1.48 -5.39
CA ALA A 86 0.84 -0.71 -6.53
C ALA A 86 -0.67 -0.88 -6.71
N LEU A 87 -1.19 -2.10 -6.55
CA LEU A 87 -2.64 -2.36 -6.58
C LEU A 87 -3.36 -1.63 -5.44
N ASN A 88 -2.86 -1.70 -4.21
CA ASN A 88 -3.45 -0.99 -3.08
C ASN A 88 -3.45 0.53 -3.29
N THR A 89 -2.35 1.08 -3.83
CA THR A 89 -2.26 2.50 -4.16
C THR A 89 -3.29 2.88 -5.24
N ALA A 90 -3.42 2.10 -6.31
CA ALA A 90 -4.39 2.33 -7.36
C ALA A 90 -5.84 2.26 -6.83
N GLN A 91 -6.16 1.26 -6.01
CA GLN A 91 -7.46 1.12 -5.36
C GLN A 91 -7.79 2.28 -4.43
N ALA A 92 -6.80 2.78 -3.69
CA ALA A 92 -6.99 3.92 -2.81
C ALA A 92 -7.22 5.23 -3.59
N ILE A 93 -6.44 5.45 -4.65
CA ILE A 93 -6.60 6.59 -5.56
C ILE A 93 -7.97 6.55 -6.25
N SER A 94 -8.42 5.40 -6.73
CA SER A 94 -9.69 5.27 -7.47
C SER A 94 -10.92 5.69 -6.65
N LYS A 95 -10.85 5.54 -5.33
CA LYS A 95 -11.94 5.94 -4.41
C LYS A 95 -12.15 7.45 -4.31
N VAL A 96 -11.12 8.24 -4.56
CA VAL A 96 -11.14 9.71 -4.40
C VAL A 96 -10.98 10.46 -5.73
N ARG A 97 -10.38 9.81 -6.71
CA ARG A 97 -10.15 10.39 -8.04
C ARG A 97 -11.48 10.54 -8.79
N LYS A 98 -11.64 11.65 -9.50
CA LYS A 98 -12.76 11.79 -10.47
C LYS A 98 -12.56 10.74 -11.58
N PRO A 99 -13.58 9.91 -11.87
CA PRO A 99 -13.49 8.91 -12.94
C PRO A 99 -13.12 9.57 -14.28
N LYS A 100 -12.07 9.05 -14.91
CA LYS A 100 -11.57 9.58 -16.18
C LYS A 100 -10.77 8.49 -16.92
N ILE A 101 -11.05 8.33 -18.20
CA ILE A 101 -10.22 7.57 -19.12
C ILE A 101 -9.10 8.51 -19.59
N GLN A 102 -7.86 8.08 -19.43
CA GLN A 102 -6.67 8.84 -19.82
C GLN A 102 -6.21 8.45 -21.22
N GLY A 103 -5.45 9.34 -21.85
CA GLY A 103 -4.91 9.15 -23.18
C GLY A 103 -5.73 9.87 -24.26
N HIS A 104 -5.22 9.79 -25.49
CA HIS A 104 -5.92 10.33 -26.64
C HIS A 104 -6.99 9.33 -27.13
N PRO A 105 -8.17 9.75 -27.55
CA PRO A 105 -9.22 8.82 -28.01
C PRO A 105 -8.81 7.93 -29.19
N GLU A 106 -7.87 8.40 -30.02
CA GLU A 106 -7.31 7.68 -31.15
C GLU A 106 -5.91 7.09 -30.87
N GLU A 107 -5.54 6.94 -29.57
CA GLU A 107 -4.25 6.36 -29.15
C GLU A 107 -4.10 4.94 -29.71
N LYS A 108 -2.93 4.62 -30.25
CA LYS A 108 -2.61 3.31 -30.78
C LYS A 108 -1.33 2.79 -30.13
N GLU A 109 -1.42 1.60 -29.56
CA GLU A 109 -0.22 0.88 -29.15
C GLU A 109 0.45 0.26 -30.38
N LEU A 110 1.67 0.67 -30.66
CA LEU A 110 2.49 0.06 -31.74
C LEU A 110 3.04 -1.30 -31.33
N ILE A 111 3.15 -1.52 -30.01
CA ILE A 111 3.50 -2.79 -29.39
C ILE A 111 2.47 -3.00 -28.25
N GLU A 112 1.81 -4.12 -28.24
CA GLU A 112 0.81 -4.45 -27.24
C GLU A 112 1.37 -4.32 -25.82
N GLY A 113 0.62 -3.64 -24.93
CA GLY A 113 1.02 -3.39 -23.54
C GLY A 113 1.96 -2.20 -23.35
N ALA A 114 2.30 -1.45 -24.39
CA ALA A 114 3.19 -0.28 -24.29
C ALA A 114 2.64 0.80 -23.35
N ARG A 115 1.32 0.88 -23.19
CA ARG A 115 0.63 1.81 -22.28
C ARG A 115 0.38 1.23 -20.88
N GLY A 116 0.95 0.06 -20.59
CA GLY A 116 0.77 -0.60 -19.29
C GLY A 116 -0.63 -1.19 -19.09
N ALA A 117 -0.86 -1.73 -17.89
CA ALA A 117 -2.15 -2.31 -17.52
C ALA A 117 -3.16 -1.22 -17.17
N ASP A 118 -4.42 -1.39 -17.61
CA ASP A 118 -5.50 -0.49 -17.21
C ASP A 118 -6.07 -0.91 -15.85
N PHE A 119 -6.27 0.07 -14.98
CA PHE A 119 -6.99 -0.07 -13.73
C PHE A 119 -7.92 1.14 -13.54
N GLU A 120 -9.19 0.95 -13.81
CA GLU A 120 -10.21 2.00 -13.70
C GLU A 120 -9.83 3.32 -14.43
N GLY A 121 -9.26 3.19 -15.63
CA GLY A 121 -8.80 4.31 -16.45
C GLY A 121 -7.47 4.95 -16.00
N MET A 122 -6.76 4.37 -15.06
CA MET A 122 -5.37 4.66 -14.73
C MET A 122 -4.45 3.62 -15.37
N LYS A 123 -3.19 3.98 -15.58
CA LYS A 123 -2.19 3.02 -16.07
C LYS A 123 -1.22 2.62 -14.98
N ILE A 124 -0.91 1.31 -14.94
CA ILE A 124 0.09 0.74 -14.04
C ILE A 124 1.17 0.07 -14.88
N HIS A 125 2.41 0.41 -14.60
CA HIS A 125 3.60 -0.10 -15.28
C HIS A 125 4.46 -0.89 -14.28
N SER A 126 4.87 -2.10 -14.65
CA SER A 126 5.69 -2.97 -13.81
C SER A 126 7.06 -3.19 -14.45
N VAL A 127 8.14 -2.82 -13.77
CA VAL A 127 9.52 -3.04 -14.19
C VAL A 127 10.12 -4.18 -13.37
N ARG A 128 10.82 -5.11 -14.03
CA ARG A 128 11.51 -6.26 -13.40
C ARG A 128 12.95 -6.30 -13.89
N LEU A 129 13.91 -5.89 -13.02
CA LEU A 129 15.34 -5.87 -13.35
C LEU A 129 16.18 -6.38 -12.18
N PRO A 130 17.32 -7.05 -12.46
CA PRO A 130 18.30 -7.35 -11.41
C PRO A 130 18.79 -6.06 -10.75
N GLY A 131 19.03 -6.12 -9.43
CA GLY A 131 19.52 -4.97 -8.65
C GLY A 131 18.44 -4.05 -8.09
N LEU A 132 17.21 -4.14 -8.57
CA LEU A 132 16.08 -3.46 -7.96
C LEU A 132 15.62 -4.23 -6.71
N ILE A 133 15.06 -3.51 -5.74
CA ILE A 133 14.46 -4.10 -4.52
C ILE A 133 12.94 -3.86 -4.54
N ALA A 134 12.48 -2.69 -4.14
CA ALA A 134 11.09 -2.31 -4.17
C ALA A 134 10.97 -0.79 -4.31
N HIS A 135 10.45 -0.34 -5.43
CA HIS A 135 10.33 1.07 -5.76
C HIS A 135 8.94 1.33 -6.32
N GLN A 136 8.39 2.50 -6.02
CA GLN A 136 7.13 2.93 -6.63
C GLN A 136 7.14 4.44 -6.84
N GLN A 137 6.62 4.84 -7.99
CA GLN A 137 6.39 6.23 -8.36
C GLN A 137 4.94 6.40 -8.77
N VAL A 138 4.28 7.41 -8.22
CA VAL A 138 2.96 7.86 -8.64
C VAL A 138 3.14 9.20 -9.33
N GLN A 139 2.77 9.26 -10.60
CA GLN A 139 2.95 10.44 -11.44
C GLN A 139 1.58 11.00 -11.82
N PHE A 140 1.37 12.25 -11.48
CA PHE A 140 0.18 13.02 -11.80
C PHE A 140 0.48 14.06 -12.87
N GLY A 141 -0.49 14.31 -13.75
CA GLY A 141 -0.38 15.32 -14.79
C GLY A 141 -1.60 16.23 -14.83
N SER A 142 -1.36 17.52 -15.10
CA SER A 142 -2.37 18.53 -15.38
C SER A 142 -1.85 19.51 -16.45
N LEU A 143 -2.71 20.43 -16.88
CA LEU A 143 -2.30 21.41 -17.88
C LEU A 143 -1.23 22.35 -17.30
N GLY A 144 -0.03 22.28 -17.86
CA GLY A 144 1.09 23.14 -17.47
C GLY A 144 1.86 22.68 -16.23
N GLU A 145 1.48 21.58 -15.57
CA GLU A 145 2.16 21.09 -14.38
C GLU A 145 2.14 19.56 -14.25
N GLY A 146 3.03 19.04 -13.45
CA GLY A 146 3.07 17.63 -13.05
C GLY A 146 3.54 17.50 -11.61
N LEU A 147 3.07 16.43 -10.94
CA LEU A 147 3.51 16.06 -9.59
C LEU A 147 3.97 14.62 -9.60
N THR A 148 5.15 14.35 -9.06
CA THR A 148 5.68 13.01 -8.89
C THR A 148 5.94 12.74 -7.41
N ILE A 149 5.36 11.66 -6.90
CA ILE A 149 5.62 11.17 -5.56
C ILE A 149 6.29 9.81 -5.69
N ARG A 150 7.49 9.65 -5.09
CA ARG A 150 8.28 8.44 -5.24
C ARG A 150 8.80 7.94 -3.91
N HIS A 151 8.80 6.63 -3.73
CA HIS A 151 9.44 5.92 -2.65
C HIS A 151 10.38 4.86 -3.21
N ASP A 152 11.58 4.78 -2.64
CA ASP A 152 12.60 3.80 -2.98
C ASP A 152 13.02 3.04 -1.71
N SER A 153 12.86 1.73 -1.72
CA SER A 153 13.38 0.83 -0.70
C SER A 153 14.65 0.17 -1.26
N TYR A 154 15.80 0.45 -0.67
CA TYR A 154 17.11 -0.04 -1.13
C TYR A 154 17.52 -1.34 -0.48
N ASP A 155 16.94 -1.67 0.68
CA ASP A 155 17.08 -2.95 1.36
C ASP A 155 15.95 -3.19 2.38
N ARG A 156 15.96 -4.35 3.04
CA ARG A 156 14.90 -4.73 4.00
C ARG A 156 14.94 -3.94 5.31
N THR A 157 16.02 -3.22 5.61
CA THR A 157 16.08 -2.35 6.81
C THR A 157 15.07 -1.20 6.73
N SER A 158 14.61 -0.86 5.54
CA SER A 158 13.55 0.14 5.32
C SER A 158 12.25 -0.14 6.08
N PHE A 159 11.99 -1.41 6.46
CA PHE A 159 10.83 -1.79 7.26
C PHE A 159 11.03 -1.60 8.77
N MET A 160 12.28 -1.56 9.24
CA MET A 160 12.59 -1.63 10.67
C MET A 160 12.10 -0.42 11.46
N ALA A 161 12.13 0.77 10.87
CA ALA A 161 11.60 1.99 11.51
C ALA A 161 10.09 1.88 11.77
N GLY A 162 9.33 1.34 10.81
CA GLY A 162 7.90 1.12 10.98
C GLY A 162 7.57 0.00 11.97
N VAL A 163 8.38 -1.06 12.00
CA VAL A 163 8.24 -2.13 13.02
C VAL A 163 8.48 -1.56 14.42
N ALA A 164 9.57 -0.82 14.63
CA ALA A 164 9.89 -0.19 15.91
C ALA A 164 8.76 0.76 16.36
N LEU A 165 8.32 1.64 15.47
CA LEU A 165 7.21 2.55 15.74
C LEU A 165 5.93 1.78 16.12
N SER A 166 5.61 0.68 15.44
CA SER A 166 4.45 -0.15 15.75
C SER A 166 4.56 -0.78 17.12
N CYS A 167 5.74 -1.30 17.50
CA CYS A 167 5.98 -1.87 18.84
C CYS A 167 5.84 -0.83 19.96
N GLU A 168 6.22 0.40 19.72
CA GLU A 168 6.05 1.50 20.68
C GLU A 168 4.57 1.91 20.79
N LYS A 169 3.92 2.10 19.66
CA LYS A 169 2.53 2.62 19.60
C LYS A 169 1.48 1.61 20.01
N VAL A 170 1.70 0.31 19.77
CA VAL A 170 0.72 -0.74 20.06
C VAL A 170 0.27 -0.73 21.54
N MET A 171 1.15 -0.32 22.46
CA MET A 171 0.86 -0.21 23.88
C MET A 171 -0.10 0.94 24.24
N THR A 172 -0.34 1.86 23.33
CA THR A 172 -1.25 3.00 23.51
C THR A 172 -2.58 2.84 22.77
N LEU A 173 -2.72 1.78 22.01
CA LEU A 173 -3.94 1.44 21.31
C LEU A 173 -4.87 0.60 22.21
N ASN A 174 -6.18 0.68 21.96
CA ASN A 174 -7.19 -0.06 22.67
C ASN A 174 -7.84 -1.18 21.82
N GLU A 175 -7.40 -1.33 20.60
CA GLU A 175 -7.87 -2.34 19.64
C GLU A 175 -6.78 -2.70 18.64
N ILE A 176 -6.97 -3.78 17.88
CA ILE A 176 -6.13 -4.08 16.73
C ILE A 176 -6.50 -3.16 15.58
N VAL A 177 -5.53 -2.37 15.09
CA VAL A 177 -5.67 -1.52 13.90
C VAL A 177 -5.04 -2.18 12.68
N TYR A 178 -5.56 -1.84 11.50
CA TYR A 178 -5.06 -2.36 10.21
C TYR A 178 -4.49 -1.22 9.38
N GLY A 179 -3.21 -1.35 9.02
CA GLY A 179 -2.44 -0.34 8.29
C GLY A 179 -1.56 0.52 9.18
N LEU A 180 -0.31 0.71 8.76
CA LEU A 180 0.65 1.55 9.50
C LEU A 180 0.21 3.02 9.56
N GLU A 181 -0.58 3.47 8.60
CA GLU A 181 -1.14 4.82 8.53
C GLU A 181 -1.99 5.19 9.74
N CYS A 182 -2.51 4.20 10.47
CA CYS A 182 -3.31 4.44 11.68
C CYS A 182 -2.49 5.01 12.85
N ILE A 183 -1.17 4.96 12.78
CA ILE A 183 -0.26 5.40 13.85
C ILE A 183 0.78 6.44 13.41
N LEU A 184 0.72 6.89 12.14
CA LEU A 184 1.59 7.94 11.59
C LEU A 184 1.13 9.37 11.88
#